data_21fc6bf49e05e3f01497a0b9f7383496
#
_entry.id   21fc6bf49e05e3f01497a0b9f7383496
#
_cell.length_a   1.000
_cell.length_b   1.000
_cell.length_c   1.000
_cell.angle_alpha   90.00
_cell.angle_beta   90.00
_cell.angle_gamma   90.00
#
_symmetry.space_group_name_H-M   'P 1'
#
loop_
_entity.id
_entity.type
_entity.pdbx_description
1 polymer ?
#
loop_
_entity_poly.entity_id
_entity_poly.type
_entity_poly.pdbx_seq_one_letter_code
_entity_poly.pdbx_strand_id
1 'polypeptide(L)'
;MKDTIVSLIQESIDAKKKMLDEGQLVYIQSIANKINEAYQHGKKTIIFGNGGSACDALHFAAELVCRFEKNRKALPSIALTENVSSLTAIGNDFGYEYVFSRQVEAFANKGDIIIAITTSGNSENVIKAVEKAKEMGLFVIGLTGEDGGQLKLLSDMCYRAPSKVTGRIQECHILVLHILAKLVEEKIFAE
;
A
#
# COMPACT_ATOMS: atom_id res chain seq x y z
N MET A 1 28.71 8.22 -16.20
CA MET A 1 28.15 8.32 -14.81
C MET A 1 27.24 9.53 -14.61
N LYS A 2 27.72 10.78 -14.86
CA LYS A 2 26.89 11.98 -14.67
C LYS A 2 25.62 11.96 -15.52
N ASP A 3 25.72 11.58 -16.79
CA ASP A 3 24.58 11.52 -17.70
C ASP A 3 23.54 10.46 -17.26
N THR A 4 24.00 9.31 -16.75
CA THR A 4 23.15 8.27 -16.18
C THR A 4 22.39 8.80 -14.95
N ILE A 5 23.04 9.55 -14.07
CA ILE A 5 22.40 10.18 -12.90
C ILE A 5 21.29 11.14 -13.34
N VAL A 6 21.62 12.01 -14.31
CA VAL A 6 20.65 12.98 -14.87
C VAL A 6 19.45 12.25 -15.48
N SER A 7 19.68 11.20 -16.28
CA SER A 7 18.62 10.40 -16.90
C SER A 7 17.69 9.79 -15.86
N LEU A 8 18.22 9.16 -14.81
CA LEU A 8 17.42 8.52 -13.76
C LEU A 8 16.59 9.54 -12.96
N ILE A 9 17.15 10.72 -12.68
CA ILE A 9 16.40 11.80 -12.02
C ILE A 9 15.29 12.30 -12.95
N GLN A 10 15.58 12.49 -14.24
CA GLN A 10 14.59 12.94 -15.22
C GLN A 10 13.43 11.93 -15.36
N GLU A 11 13.73 10.63 -15.44
CA GLU A 11 12.69 9.57 -15.44
C GLU A 11 11.78 9.64 -14.20
N SER A 12 12.35 9.89 -13.02
CA SER A 12 11.59 10.07 -11.78
C SER A 12 10.68 11.30 -11.85
N ILE A 13 11.20 12.43 -12.34
CA ILE A 13 10.43 13.66 -12.51
C ILE A 13 9.27 13.42 -13.49
N ASP A 14 9.53 12.77 -14.61
CA ASP A 14 8.52 12.54 -15.65
C ASP A 14 7.42 11.58 -15.18
N ALA A 15 7.76 10.53 -14.41
CA ALA A 15 6.77 9.68 -13.77
C ALA A 15 5.87 10.48 -12.80
N LYS A 16 6.46 11.35 -11.97
CA LYS A 16 5.71 12.18 -11.02
C LYS A 16 4.85 13.25 -11.72
N LYS A 17 5.31 13.82 -12.85
CA LYS A 17 4.49 14.74 -13.66
C LYS A 17 3.21 14.07 -14.17
N LYS A 18 3.28 12.80 -14.58
CA LYS A 18 2.09 12.04 -15.01
C LYS A 18 1.09 11.80 -13.88
N MET A 19 1.54 11.82 -12.61
CA MET A 19 0.63 11.70 -11.45
C MET A 19 -0.23 12.96 -11.26
N LEU A 20 0.10 14.09 -11.89
CA LEU A 20 -0.69 15.33 -11.85
C LEU A 20 -1.91 15.29 -12.78
N ASP A 21 -2.10 14.21 -13.54
CA ASP A 21 -3.33 13.99 -14.30
C ASP A 21 -4.56 14.03 -13.37
N GLU A 22 -5.61 14.75 -13.79
CA GLU A 22 -6.81 14.96 -12.97
C GLU A 22 -7.44 13.63 -12.51
N GLY A 23 -7.46 12.62 -13.38
CA GLY A 23 -7.98 11.30 -13.04
C GLY A 23 -7.16 10.63 -11.93
N GLN A 24 -5.84 10.78 -11.93
CA GLN A 24 -4.95 10.27 -10.87
C GLN A 24 -5.20 10.98 -9.55
N LEU A 25 -5.34 12.30 -9.56
CA LEU A 25 -5.58 13.10 -8.36
C LEU A 25 -6.91 12.74 -7.70
N VAL A 26 -7.98 12.70 -8.46
CA VAL A 26 -9.32 12.30 -7.98
C VAL A 26 -9.30 10.87 -7.45
N TYR A 27 -8.55 9.97 -8.08
CA TYR A 27 -8.44 8.59 -7.66
C TYR A 27 -7.73 8.44 -6.31
N ILE A 28 -6.59 9.13 -6.12
CA ILE A 28 -5.85 9.15 -4.83
C ILE A 28 -6.75 9.73 -3.72
N GLN A 29 -7.48 10.80 -4.00
CA GLN A 29 -8.45 11.37 -3.06
C GLN A 29 -9.55 10.37 -2.67
N SER A 30 -10.05 9.59 -3.63
CA SER A 30 -11.06 8.56 -3.38
C SER A 30 -10.52 7.43 -2.48
N ILE A 31 -9.26 7.03 -2.66
CA ILE A 31 -8.57 6.08 -1.76
C ILE A 31 -8.48 6.66 -0.35
N ALA A 32 -8.03 7.91 -0.20
CA ALA A 32 -7.95 8.57 1.11
C ALA A 32 -9.31 8.64 1.80
N ASN A 33 -10.38 8.96 1.07
CA ASN A 33 -11.74 8.98 1.62
C ASN A 33 -12.16 7.60 2.14
N LYS A 34 -11.83 6.53 1.43
CA LYS A 34 -12.16 5.16 1.86
C LYS A 34 -11.41 4.76 3.14
N ILE A 35 -10.13 5.12 3.25
CA ILE A 35 -9.34 4.90 4.47
C ILE A 35 -9.92 5.73 5.64
N ASN A 36 -10.27 6.99 5.40
CA ASN A 36 -10.89 7.85 6.41
C ASN A 36 -12.20 7.27 6.94
N GLU A 37 -13.07 6.79 6.05
CA GLU A 37 -14.32 6.12 6.43
C GLU A 37 -14.06 4.95 7.39
N ALA A 38 -13.08 4.11 7.09
CA ALA A 38 -12.72 2.98 7.95
C ALA A 38 -12.25 3.45 9.34
N TYR A 39 -11.37 4.43 9.42
CA TYR A 39 -10.91 4.97 10.70
C TYR A 39 -12.02 5.64 11.52
N GLN A 40 -12.95 6.35 10.89
CA GLN A 40 -14.11 6.92 11.56
C GLN A 40 -15.02 5.84 12.19
N HIS A 41 -15.01 4.64 11.64
CA HIS A 41 -15.71 3.47 12.18
C HIS A 41 -14.85 2.61 13.13
N GLY A 42 -13.70 3.11 13.59
CA GLY A 42 -12.81 2.41 14.51
C GLY A 42 -12.10 1.21 13.90
N LYS A 43 -11.92 1.19 12.57
CA LYS A 43 -11.21 0.15 11.84
C LYS A 43 -9.74 0.49 11.69
N LYS A 44 -8.96 -0.46 11.12
CA LYS A 44 -7.53 -0.30 10.89
C LYS A 44 -7.15 -0.54 9.44
N THR A 45 -5.94 -0.15 9.09
CA THR A 45 -5.29 -0.56 7.84
C THR A 45 -4.33 -1.72 8.10
N ILE A 46 -4.26 -2.66 7.16
CA ILE A 46 -3.29 -3.75 7.13
C ILE A 46 -2.59 -3.67 5.78
N ILE A 47 -1.28 -3.51 5.80
CA ILE A 47 -0.49 -3.24 4.59
C ILE A 47 0.65 -4.23 4.44
N PHE A 48 0.95 -4.65 3.21
CA PHE A 48 2.02 -5.60 2.90
C PHE A 48 2.53 -5.48 1.48
N GLY A 49 3.74 -5.99 1.27
CA GLY A 49 4.42 -6.09 -0.01
C GLY A 49 5.77 -6.77 0.15
N ASN A 50 6.52 -6.95 -0.93
CA ASN A 50 7.84 -7.59 -0.93
C ASN A 50 8.96 -6.57 -1.17
N GLY A 51 10.16 -6.82 -0.63
CA GLY A 51 11.36 -6.02 -0.89
C GLY A 51 11.15 -4.53 -0.59
N GLY A 52 11.35 -3.64 -1.58
CA GLY A 52 11.11 -2.20 -1.43
C GLY A 52 9.67 -1.89 -1.04
N SER A 53 8.69 -2.64 -1.57
CA SER A 53 7.28 -2.49 -1.17
C SER A 53 7.00 -2.94 0.26
N ALA A 54 7.84 -3.81 0.86
CA ALA A 54 7.79 -4.11 2.29
C ALA A 54 8.28 -2.91 3.12
N CYS A 55 9.32 -2.21 2.64
CA CYS A 55 9.79 -0.97 3.26
C CYS A 55 8.71 0.12 3.21
N ASP A 56 8.03 0.28 2.08
CA ASP A 56 6.92 1.22 1.92
C ASP A 56 5.77 0.90 2.89
N ALA A 57 5.46 -0.40 3.07
CA ALA A 57 4.42 -0.85 3.99
C ALA A 57 4.76 -0.51 5.45
N LEU A 58 5.99 -0.79 5.88
CA LEU A 58 6.49 -0.45 7.22
C LEU A 58 6.47 1.07 7.45
N HIS A 59 6.92 1.84 6.46
CA HIS A 59 6.96 3.29 6.52
C HIS A 59 5.54 3.87 6.69
N PHE A 60 4.59 3.48 5.85
CA PHE A 60 3.21 3.95 5.95
C PHE A 60 2.55 3.59 7.28
N ALA A 61 2.75 2.36 7.78
CA ALA A 61 2.23 1.97 9.08
C ALA A 61 2.81 2.83 10.21
N ALA A 62 4.11 3.14 10.16
CA ALA A 62 4.77 4.01 11.13
C ALA A 62 4.21 5.43 11.11
N GLU A 63 3.92 6.01 9.93
CA GLU A 63 3.34 7.34 9.79
C GLU A 63 1.95 7.43 10.44
N LEU A 64 1.16 6.37 10.39
CA LEU A 64 -0.17 6.33 10.99
C LEU A 64 -0.13 6.05 12.50
N VAL A 65 0.71 5.09 12.94
CA VAL A 65 0.84 4.71 14.35
C VAL A 65 1.51 5.81 15.16
N CYS A 66 2.58 6.44 14.66
CA CYS A 66 3.26 7.54 15.32
C CYS A 66 2.54 8.86 15.06
N ARG A 67 2.91 9.50 13.97
CA ARG A 67 2.30 10.71 13.40
C ARG A 67 2.96 11.00 12.05
N PHE A 68 2.26 11.67 11.14
CA PHE A 68 2.86 12.19 9.93
C PHE A 68 3.39 13.62 10.17
N GLU A 69 2.50 14.60 10.30
CA GLU A 69 2.87 16.00 10.56
C GLU A 69 2.27 16.54 11.86
N LYS A 70 1.00 16.23 12.15
CA LYS A 70 0.29 16.75 13.33
C LYS A 70 0.57 15.92 14.58
N ASN A 71 0.70 16.57 15.73
CA ASN A 71 0.70 15.88 17.01
C ASN A 71 -0.74 15.44 17.33
N ARG A 72 -1.02 14.15 17.24
CA ARG A 72 -2.38 13.58 17.27
C ARG A 72 -2.41 12.19 17.90
N LYS A 73 -3.60 11.68 18.17
CA LYS A 73 -3.81 10.30 18.60
C LYS A 73 -3.35 9.31 17.52
N ALA A 74 -2.74 8.18 17.93
CA ALA A 74 -2.35 7.10 17.05
C ALA A 74 -3.54 6.54 16.24
N LEU A 75 -3.28 6.22 14.97
CA LEU A 75 -4.22 5.48 14.12
C LEU A 75 -3.73 4.04 13.97
N PRO A 76 -4.60 3.02 14.13
CA PRO A 76 -4.18 1.62 14.08
C PRO A 76 -3.83 1.21 12.64
N SER A 77 -2.57 0.86 12.41
CA SER A 77 -2.05 0.36 11.13
C SER A 77 -1.05 -0.77 11.40
N ILE A 78 -1.11 -1.85 10.63
CA ILE A 78 -0.24 -3.02 10.78
C ILE A 78 0.44 -3.31 9.45
N ALA A 79 1.78 -3.33 9.46
CA ALA A 79 2.56 -3.86 8.35
C ALA A 79 2.86 -5.35 8.59
N LEU A 80 2.38 -6.24 7.72
CA LEU A 80 2.57 -7.69 7.88
C LEU A 80 4.03 -8.14 7.69
N THR A 81 4.93 -7.22 7.40
CA THR A 81 6.37 -7.46 7.20
C THR A 81 7.21 -7.20 8.46
N GLU A 82 6.63 -6.70 9.54
CA GLU A 82 7.37 -6.35 10.75
C GLU A 82 7.74 -7.57 11.62
N ASN A 83 6.91 -8.60 11.64
CA ASN A 83 7.15 -9.81 12.44
C ASN A 83 7.94 -10.86 11.63
N VAL A 84 9.26 -10.77 11.71
CA VAL A 84 10.19 -11.71 11.03
C VAL A 84 9.94 -13.16 11.42
N SER A 85 9.59 -13.43 12.69
CA SER A 85 9.31 -14.80 13.14
C SER A 85 8.08 -15.38 12.47
N SER A 86 6.99 -14.60 12.34
CA SER A 86 5.80 -15.03 11.60
C SER A 86 6.09 -15.28 10.12
N LEU A 87 6.82 -14.36 9.46
CA LEU A 87 7.20 -14.51 8.05
C LEU A 87 8.02 -15.78 7.82
N THR A 88 9.04 -16.02 8.63
CA THR A 88 9.94 -17.17 8.47
C THR A 88 9.26 -18.49 8.82
N ALA A 89 8.46 -18.54 9.90
CA ALA A 89 7.72 -19.73 10.27
C ALA A 89 6.67 -20.12 9.23
N ILE A 90 5.85 -19.15 8.77
CA ILE A 90 4.86 -19.42 7.72
C ILE A 90 5.55 -19.85 6.43
N GLY A 91 6.62 -19.15 6.03
CA GLY A 91 7.39 -19.50 4.84
C GLY A 91 7.99 -20.91 4.88
N ASN A 92 8.48 -21.34 6.06
CA ASN A 92 9.04 -22.68 6.25
C ASN A 92 7.98 -23.79 6.26
N ASP A 93 6.85 -23.55 6.93
CA ASP A 93 5.86 -24.59 7.22
C ASP A 93 4.78 -24.73 6.14
N PHE A 94 4.44 -23.62 5.47
CA PHE A 94 3.33 -23.54 4.50
C PHE A 94 3.73 -23.09 3.10
N GLY A 95 4.92 -22.49 2.95
CA GLY A 95 5.39 -21.89 1.71
C GLY A 95 5.32 -20.37 1.73
N TYR A 96 6.23 -19.74 0.96
CA TYR A 96 6.36 -18.27 0.92
C TYR A 96 5.11 -17.58 0.34
N GLU A 97 4.35 -18.27 -0.47
CA GLU A 97 3.11 -17.76 -1.05
C GLU A 97 2.00 -17.54 0.00
N TYR A 98 2.12 -18.11 1.20
CA TYR A 98 1.14 -17.96 2.29
C TYR A 98 1.55 -16.96 3.38
N VAL A 99 2.73 -16.35 3.28
CA VAL A 99 3.28 -15.50 4.36
C VAL A 99 2.38 -14.31 4.73
N PHE A 100 1.64 -13.77 3.78
CA PHE A 100 0.70 -12.67 4.04
C PHE A 100 -0.74 -13.16 4.25
N SER A 101 -1.21 -14.16 3.51
CA SER A 101 -2.59 -14.64 3.60
C SER A 101 -2.92 -15.19 4.99
N ARG A 102 -2.00 -15.93 5.63
CA ARG A 102 -2.19 -16.43 7.00
C ARG A 102 -2.22 -15.30 8.03
N GLN A 103 -1.45 -14.25 7.82
CA GLN A 103 -1.46 -13.08 8.70
C GLN A 103 -2.74 -12.23 8.49
N VAL A 104 -3.24 -12.09 7.25
CA VAL A 104 -4.54 -11.47 6.97
C VAL A 104 -5.64 -12.22 7.73
N GLU A 105 -5.68 -13.55 7.65
CA GLU A 105 -6.64 -14.39 8.36
C GLU A 105 -6.57 -14.18 9.89
N ALA A 106 -5.37 -14.01 10.44
CA ALA A 106 -5.17 -13.86 11.89
C ALA A 106 -5.53 -12.45 12.42
N PHE A 107 -5.24 -11.39 11.65
CA PHE A 107 -5.28 -10.01 12.15
C PHE A 107 -6.44 -9.17 11.61
N ALA A 108 -7.01 -9.54 10.45
CA ALA A 108 -8.04 -8.73 9.84
C ALA A 108 -9.43 -8.99 10.41
N ASN A 109 -10.20 -7.91 10.57
CA ASN A 109 -11.59 -7.94 11.01
C ASN A 109 -12.47 -7.24 9.98
N LYS A 110 -13.74 -7.59 9.94
CA LYS A 110 -14.72 -6.97 9.03
C LYS A 110 -14.70 -5.44 9.12
N GLY A 111 -14.52 -4.79 7.98
CA GLY A 111 -14.46 -3.35 7.82
C GLY A 111 -13.04 -2.76 7.84
N ASP A 112 -12.01 -3.57 8.12
CA ASP A 112 -10.63 -3.15 7.96
C ASP A 112 -10.27 -2.97 6.47
N ILE A 113 -9.26 -2.16 6.20
CA ILE A 113 -8.75 -1.90 4.85
C ILE A 113 -7.45 -2.67 4.64
N ILE A 114 -7.40 -3.44 3.58
CA ILE A 114 -6.19 -4.10 3.10
C ILE A 114 -5.50 -3.20 2.07
N ILE A 115 -4.20 -2.96 2.22
CA ILE A 115 -3.37 -2.26 1.24
C ILE A 115 -2.29 -3.23 0.76
N ALA A 116 -2.42 -3.67 -0.48
CA ALA A 116 -1.54 -4.66 -1.10
C ALA A 116 -0.62 -3.99 -2.12
N ILE A 117 0.70 -4.18 -1.98
CA ILE A 117 1.69 -3.50 -2.82
C ILE A 117 2.50 -4.53 -3.62
N THR A 118 2.47 -4.43 -4.95
CA THR A 118 3.36 -5.19 -5.85
C THR A 118 3.58 -4.44 -7.15
N THR A 119 4.83 -4.17 -7.51
CA THR A 119 5.17 -3.40 -8.72
C THR A 119 4.75 -4.12 -10.01
N SER A 120 4.77 -5.44 -10.04
CA SER A 120 4.31 -6.26 -11.17
C SER A 120 2.80 -6.50 -11.19
N GLY A 121 2.13 -6.35 -10.05
CA GLY A 121 0.74 -6.77 -9.89
C GLY A 121 0.52 -8.29 -9.83
N ASN A 122 1.61 -9.10 -9.75
CA ASN A 122 1.55 -10.56 -9.93
C ASN A 122 2.33 -11.35 -8.87
N SER A 123 2.79 -10.74 -7.77
CA SER A 123 3.49 -11.45 -6.70
C SER A 123 2.54 -12.44 -6.02
N GLU A 124 2.84 -13.73 -6.09
CA GLU A 124 1.93 -14.82 -5.68
C GLU A 124 1.47 -14.69 -4.22
N ASN A 125 2.38 -14.40 -3.31
CA ASN A 125 2.05 -14.20 -1.89
C ASN A 125 1.13 -12.99 -1.65
N VAL A 126 1.26 -11.93 -2.46
CA VAL A 126 0.37 -10.77 -2.41
C VAL A 126 -1.01 -11.14 -2.96
N ILE A 127 -1.06 -11.85 -4.08
CA ILE A 127 -2.32 -12.29 -4.69
C ILE A 127 -3.10 -13.22 -3.76
N LYS A 128 -2.46 -14.26 -3.20
CA LYS A 128 -3.12 -15.17 -2.22
C LYS A 128 -3.65 -14.43 -0.99
N ALA A 129 -2.95 -13.40 -0.53
CA ALA A 129 -3.42 -12.59 0.60
C ALA A 129 -4.64 -11.73 0.23
N VAL A 130 -4.67 -11.20 -0.99
CA VAL A 130 -5.83 -10.45 -1.50
C VAL A 130 -7.04 -11.37 -1.71
N GLU A 131 -6.85 -12.57 -2.26
CA GLU A 131 -7.90 -13.58 -2.38
C GLU A 131 -8.50 -13.91 -1.01
N LYS A 132 -7.65 -14.18 0.00
CA LYS A 132 -8.08 -14.39 1.38
C LYS A 132 -8.85 -13.19 1.94
N ALA A 133 -8.37 -11.97 1.72
CA ALA A 133 -9.05 -10.75 2.14
C ALA A 133 -10.46 -10.64 1.51
N LYS A 134 -10.60 -10.96 0.22
CA LYS A 134 -11.89 -10.98 -0.49
C LYS A 134 -12.83 -12.05 0.04
N GLU A 135 -12.34 -13.26 0.33
CA GLU A 135 -13.12 -14.33 1.00
C GLU A 135 -13.67 -13.86 2.35
N MET A 136 -12.90 -13.05 3.10
CA MET A 136 -13.30 -12.47 4.39
C MET A 136 -14.20 -11.23 4.25
N GLY A 137 -14.52 -10.79 3.02
CA GLY A 137 -15.35 -9.62 2.75
C GLY A 137 -14.67 -8.29 3.10
N LEU A 138 -13.33 -8.23 3.03
CA LEU A 138 -12.55 -7.03 3.29
C LEU A 138 -12.43 -6.16 2.04
N PHE A 139 -12.27 -4.85 2.24
CA PHE A 139 -12.01 -3.91 1.17
C PHE A 139 -10.51 -3.85 0.85
N VAL A 140 -10.17 -4.04 -0.42
CA VAL A 140 -8.78 -4.14 -0.88
C VAL A 140 -8.40 -2.95 -1.76
N ILE A 141 -7.31 -2.29 -1.39
CA ILE A 141 -6.64 -1.26 -2.17
C ILE A 141 -5.32 -1.85 -2.68
N GLY A 142 -5.16 -1.95 -4.00
CA GLY A 142 -3.92 -2.37 -4.64
C GLY A 142 -3.06 -1.17 -5.04
N LEU A 143 -1.73 -1.30 -4.92
CA LEU A 143 -0.74 -0.40 -5.50
C LEU A 143 0.16 -1.18 -6.46
N THR A 144 0.17 -0.78 -7.75
CA THR A 144 0.89 -1.50 -8.82
C THR A 144 1.64 -0.56 -9.76
N GLY A 145 2.39 -1.13 -10.70
CA GLY A 145 2.85 -0.42 -11.89
C GLY A 145 1.74 -0.21 -12.92
N GLU A 146 2.10 0.35 -14.07
CA GLU A 146 1.18 0.80 -15.12
C GLU A 146 0.23 -0.31 -15.61
N ASP A 147 0.73 -1.55 -15.73
CA ASP A 147 -0.04 -2.67 -16.28
C ASP A 147 -1.09 -3.22 -15.28
N GLY A 148 -0.86 -3.09 -13.99
CA GLY A 148 -1.79 -3.49 -12.92
C GLY A 148 -1.78 -4.96 -12.55
N GLY A 149 -1.46 -5.86 -13.49
CA GLY A 149 -1.44 -7.31 -13.28
C GLY A 149 -2.75 -7.89 -12.73
N GLN A 150 -2.66 -9.01 -12.05
CA GLN A 150 -3.80 -9.67 -11.41
C GLN A 150 -4.37 -8.84 -10.24
N LEU A 151 -3.49 -8.11 -9.53
CA LEU A 151 -3.92 -7.31 -8.39
C LEU A 151 -4.99 -6.27 -8.77
N LYS A 152 -4.88 -5.66 -9.97
CA LYS A 152 -5.89 -4.74 -10.49
C LYS A 152 -7.28 -5.38 -10.62
N LEU A 153 -7.33 -6.66 -10.97
CA LEU A 153 -8.61 -7.38 -11.19
C LEU A 153 -9.27 -7.80 -9.87
N LEU A 154 -8.47 -8.02 -8.84
CA LEU A 154 -8.91 -8.53 -7.53
C LEU A 154 -9.22 -7.41 -6.54
N SER A 155 -8.60 -6.24 -6.69
CA SER A 155 -8.77 -5.11 -5.77
C SER A 155 -10.07 -4.36 -6.02
N ASP A 156 -10.67 -3.81 -4.96
CA ASP A 156 -11.81 -2.89 -5.06
C ASP A 156 -11.39 -1.53 -5.63
N MET A 157 -10.17 -1.09 -5.27
CA MET A 157 -9.49 0.07 -5.86
C MET A 157 -8.04 -0.30 -6.15
N CYS A 158 -7.47 0.16 -7.28
CA CYS A 158 -6.10 -0.13 -7.63
C CYS A 158 -5.39 1.10 -8.20
N TYR A 159 -4.51 1.72 -7.41
CA TYR A 159 -3.62 2.77 -7.91
C TYR A 159 -2.55 2.13 -8.80
N ARG A 160 -2.37 2.70 -9.99
CA ARG A 160 -1.36 2.27 -10.96
C ARG A 160 -0.35 3.39 -11.18
N ALA A 161 0.86 3.20 -10.68
CA ALA A 161 1.96 4.13 -10.92
C ALA A 161 2.25 4.23 -12.44
N PRO A 162 2.39 5.43 -13.00
CA PRO A 162 2.53 5.63 -14.45
C PRO A 162 3.95 5.32 -14.94
N SER A 163 4.43 4.11 -14.65
CA SER A 163 5.75 3.61 -15.02
C SER A 163 5.77 2.08 -15.10
N LYS A 164 6.71 1.54 -15.89
CA LYS A 164 7.05 0.11 -15.96
C LYS A 164 8.38 -0.21 -15.28
N VAL A 165 9.12 0.80 -14.85
CA VAL A 165 10.41 0.64 -14.20
C VAL A 165 10.21 0.53 -12.69
N THR A 166 10.61 -0.60 -12.09
CA THR A 166 10.37 -0.94 -10.68
C THR A 166 10.76 0.20 -9.73
N GLY A 167 11.95 0.80 -9.88
CA GLY A 167 12.38 1.92 -9.03
C GLY A 167 11.46 3.15 -9.13
N ARG A 168 11.01 3.49 -10.34
CA ARG A 168 10.07 4.61 -10.56
C ARG A 168 8.68 4.31 -9.99
N ILE A 169 8.23 3.05 -10.10
CA ILE A 169 6.97 2.59 -9.51
C ILE A 169 7.01 2.76 -7.98
N GLN A 170 8.08 2.28 -7.33
CA GLN A 170 8.25 2.40 -5.87
C GLN A 170 8.33 3.85 -5.41
N GLU A 171 9.03 4.73 -6.14
CA GLU A 171 9.03 6.17 -5.85
C GLU A 171 7.65 6.83 -5.96
N CYS A 172 6.79 6.34 -6.87
CA CYS A 172 5.41 6.79 -6.94
C CYS A 172 4.56 6.21 -5.81
N HIS A 173 4.78 4.93 -5.43
CA HIS A 173 4.05 4.29 -4.33
C HIS A 173 4.30 5.00 -3.01
N ILE A 174 5.56 5.25 -2.63
CA ILE A 174 5.85 5.93 -1.38
C ILE A 174 5.29 7.37 -1.37
N LEU A 175 5.35 8.08 -2.50
CA LEU A 175 4.74 9.41 -2.60
C LEU A 175 3.22 9.35 -2.38
N VAL A 176 2.53 8.39 -2.99
CA VAL A 176 1.08 8.20 -2.77
C VAL A 176 0.78 7.87 -1.31
N LEU A 177 1.56 7.00 -0.69
CA LEU A 177 1.40 6.64 0.73
C LEU A 177 1.59 7.85 1.65
N HIS A 178 2.56 8.73 1.39
CA HIS A 178 2.71 10.00 2.11
C HIS A 178 1.50 10.93 1.90
N ILE A 179 1.00 11.05 0.66
CA ILE A 179 -0.22 11.83 0.38
C ILE A 179 -1.42 11.25 1.13
N LEU A 180 -1.59 9.93 1.14
CA LEU A 180 -2.67 9.26 1.88
C LEU A 180 -2.55 9.52 3.38
N ALA A 181 -1.34 9.39 3.97
CA ALA A 181 -1.10 9.68 5.38
C ALA A 181 -1.47 11.13 5.73
N LYS A 182 -1.08 12.10 4.88
CA LYS A 182 -1.42 13.51 5.02
C LYS A 182 -2.92 13.76 4.98
N LEU A 183 -3.60 13.26 3.94
CA LEU A 183 -5.04 13.46 3.76
C LEU A 183 -5.87 12.78 4.86
N VAL A 184 -5.43 11.62 5.35
CA VAL A 184 -6.04 10.93 6.48
C VAL A 184 -5.88 11.74 7.76
N GLU A 185 -4.69 12.23 8.03
CA GLU A 185 -4.41 13.04 9.21
C GLU A 185 -5.21 14.35 9.21
N GLU A 186 -5.29 15.05 8.08
CA GLU A 186 -6.06 16.28 7.94
C GLU A 186 -7.56 16.06 8.15
N LYS A 187 -8.10 14.96 7.60
CA LYS A 187 -9.53 14.69 7.64
C LYS A 187 -10.03 14.21 9.01
N ILE A 188 -9.25 13.33 9.68
CA ILE A 188 -9.65 12.74 10.96
C ILE A 188 -9.41 13.72 12.11
N PHE A 189 -8.37 14.54 12.00
CA PHE A 189 -7.99 15.52 13.01
C PHE A 189 -8.12 16.96 12.49
N ALA A 190 -9.17 17.21 11.69
CA ALA A 190 -9.58 18.59 11.35
C ALA A 190 -9.93 19.32 12.63
N GLU A 191 -9.36 20.51 12.81
CA GLU A 191 -9.71 21.44 13.90
C GLU A 191 -11.10 22.03 13.68
#